data_0cb58eb899fffb20ae776fcbb2b34cc7
#
_entry.id   0cb58eb899fffb20ae776fcbb2b34cc7
#
_cell.length_a   1.000
_cell.length_b   1.000
_cell.length_c   1.000
_cell.angle_alpha   90.00
_cell.angle_beta   90.00
_cell.angle_gamma   90.00
#
_symmetry.space_group_name_H-M   'P 1'
#
loop_
_entity.id
_entity.type
_entity.pdbx_description
1 polymer ?
#
loop_
_entity_poly.entity_id
_entity_poly.type
_entity_poly.pdbx_seq_one_letter_code
_entity_poly.pdbx_strand_id
1 'polypeptide(L)'
;MRIWSDIDPLTQQIMAWHTAIMWMNPERTIYMDGRPHPPEYAPHTWGGFSTGEWVADMLKVETTHLKEGWLRRNGLPRSEKATLTEYFIRHGDYLTVVTVVKDPVFLTEPLIRTSNWILNLGYAPIAQSCVPSKQVDKPEDWVPHHLPGTNPWLNDYAIKNGFPVEAVRGGAETMYPEYELKLEKLK
;
A
#
# COMPACT_ATOMS: atom_id res chain seq x y z
N MET A 1 1.59 10.68 7.78
CA MET A 1 0.65 9.88 8.60
C MET A 1 0.31 10.67 9.86
N ARG A 2 -0.94 10.68 10.27
CA ARG A 2 -1.40 11.20 11.56
C ARG A 2 -1.66 10.01 12.48
N ILE A 3 -1.30 10.12 13.76
CA ILE A 3 -1.54 9.11 14.80
C ILE A 3 -2.11 9.83 16.02
N TRP A 4 -3.17 9.28 16.60
CA TRP A 4 -3.78 9.76 17.85
C TRP A 4 -4.37 8.59 18.61
N SER A 5 -4.75 8.81 19.87
CA SER A 5 -5.26 7.75 20.75
C SER A 5 -6.58 8.16 21.38
N ASP A 6 -7.39 7.14 21.68
CA ASP A 6 -8.50 7.23 22.61
C ASP A 6 -8.04 6.78 23.98
N ILE A 7 -8.30 7.60 24.99
CA ILE A 7 -7.91 7.37 26.39
C ILE A 7 -9.16 7.24 27.22
N ASP A 8 -9.22 6.20 28.05
CA ASP A 8 -10.25 6.06 29.06
C ASP A 8 -10.12 7.21 30.08
N PRO A 9 -11.13 8.06 30.25
CA PRO A 9 -11.05 9.23 31.12
C PRO A 9 -10.90 8.88 32.60
N LEU A 10 -11.30 7.67 33.02
CA LEU A 10 -11.22 7.23 34.42
C LEU A 10 -9.89 6.59 34.74
N THR A 11 -9.41 5.69 33.88
CA THR A 11 -8.20 4.90 34.10
C THR A 11 -6.96 5.49 33.45
N GLN A 12 -7.11 6.45 32.54
CA GLN A 12 -6.06 7.04 31.70
C GLN A 12 -5.35 6.00 30.82
N GLN A 13 -5.95 4.86 30.61
CA GLN A 13 -5.43 3.81 29.73
C GLN A 13 -5.76 4.12 28.26
N ILE A 14 -4.83 3.80 27.38
CA ILE A 14 -5.07 3.89 25.95
C ILE A 14 -5.95 2.70 25.52
N MET A 15 -7.15 3.01 25.05
CA MET A 15 -8.12 2.03 24.58
C MET A 15 -7.95 1.69 23.10
N ALA A 16 -7.52 2.68 22.31
CA ALA A 16 -7.26 2.50 20.90
C ALA A 16 -6.23 3.52 20.39
N TRP A 17 -5.49 3.13 19.37
CA TRP A 17 -4.74 4.02 18.50
C TRP A 17 -5.46 4.18 17.18
N HIS A 18 -5.40 5.37 16.63
CA HIS A 18 -5.91 5.67 15.29
C HIS A 18 -4.77 6.08 14.38
N THR A 19 -4.82 5.64 13.13
CA THR A 19 -3.89 6.09 12.09
C THR A 19 -4.65 6.57 10.88
N ALA A 20 -4.22 7.70 10.29
CA ALA A 20 -4.72 8.18 9.01
C ALA A 20 -3.57 8.65 8.13
N ILE A 21 -3.69 8.43 6.82
CA ILE A 21 -2.77 8.97 5.83
C ILE A 21 -3.52 9.94 4.92
N MET A 22 -2.81 10.88 4.31
CA MET A 22 -3.41 11.91 3.47
C MET A 22 -4.04 11.35 2.19
N TRP A 23 -3.46 10.29 1.63
CA TRP A 23 -3.98 9.65 0.43
C TRP A 23 -5.28 8.90 0.72
N MET A 24 -6.37 9.35 0.14
CA MET A 24 -7.74 8.83 0.32
C MET A 24 -8.23 8.83 1.78
N ASN A 25 -7.48 9.43 2.69
CA ASN A 25 -7.77 9.55 4.13
C ASN A 25 -8.33 8.26 4.78
N PRO A 26 -7.74 7.08 4.57
CA PRO A 26 -8.18 5.88 5.25
C PRO A 26 -7.83 6.02 6.73
N GLU A 27 -8.85 6.07 7.56
CA GLU A 27 -8.72 5.99 9.00
C GLU A 27 -8.79 4.53 9.43
N ARG A 28 -7.89 4.14 10.33
CA ARG A 28 -7.84 2.81 10.92
C ARG A 28 -7.78 2.90 12.43
N THR A 29 -8.59 2.11 13.11
CA THR A 29 -8.58 1.93 14.55
C THR A 29 -7.81 0.68 14.92
N ILE A 30 -6.89 0.79 15.88
CA ILE A 30 -6.10 -0.30 16.45
C ILE A 30 -6.53 -0.43 17.91
N TYR A 31 -7.27 -1.46 18.24
CA TYR A 31 -7.78 -1.70 19.59
C TYR A 31 -6.67 -2.23 20.51
N MET A 32 -6.57 -1.66 21.72
CA MET A 32 -5.53 -1.98 22.72
C MET A 32 -6.06 -2.75 23.94
N ASP A 33 -7.33 -3.11 23.93
CA ASP A 33 -8.03 -3.73 25.07
C ASP A 33 -7.98 -5.27 25.06
N GLY A 34 -7.19 -5.86 24.17
CA GLY A 34 -7.00 -7.32 24.09
C GLY A 34 -8.22 -8.08 23.53
N ARG A 35 -9.16 -7.37 22.91
CA ARG A 35 -10.33 -8.03 22.29
C ARG A 35 -9.92 -9.01 21.19
N PRO A 36 -10.65 -10.14 21.04
CA PRO A 36 -10.37 -11.08 19.97
C PRO A 36 -10.76 -10.48 18.60
N HIS A 37 -10.10 -10.98 17.56
CA HIS A 37 -10.53 -10.71 16.18
C HIS A 37 -11.94 -11.29 15.93
N PRO A 38 -12.72 -10.64 15.05
CA PRO A 38 -14.04 -11.14 14.66
C PRO A 38 -13.95 -12.53 14.04
N PRO A 39 -15.04 -13.30 14.05
CA PRO A 39 -15.08 -14.59 13.36
C PRO A 39 -14.97 -14.42 11.83
N GLU A 40 -14.48 -15.45 11.14
CA GLU A 40 -14.16 -15.42 9.70
C GLU A 40 -15.29 -14.88 8.80
N TYR A 41 -16.55 -15.09 9.20
CA TYR A 41 -17.72 -14.61 8.45
C TYR A 41 -18.10 -13.14 8.71
N ALA A 42 -17.35 -12.45 9.55
CA ALA A 42 -17.63 -11.03 9.82
C ALA A 42 -17.31 -10.15 8.59
N PRO A 43 -17.99 -9.00 8.44
CA PRO A 43 -17.79 -8.12 7.30
C PRO A 43 -16.35 -7.65 7.17
N HIS A 44 -15.81 -7.73 5.95
CA HIS A 44 -14.50 -7.19 5.61
C HIS A 44 -14.58 -5.69 5.29
N THR A 45 -13.55 -4.92 5.69
CA THR A 45 -13.44 -3.49 5.43
C THR A 45 -12.14 -3.15 4.73
N TRP A 46 -12.02 -1.93 4.20
CA TRP A 46 -10.75 -1.50 3.57
C TRP A 46 -9.59 -1.39 4.56
N GLY A 47 -9.86 -0.98 5.79
CA GLY A 47 -8.88 -0.89 6.87
C GLY A 47 -8.68 -2.18 7.64
N GLY A 48 -9.57 -3.16 7.47
CA GLY A 48 -9.59 -4.38 8.25
C GLY A 48 -10.05 -4.16 9.69
N PHE A 49 -9.78 -5.15 10.54
CA PHE A 49 -9.93 -5.11 11.98
C PHE A 49 -8.55 -5.28 12.60
N SER A 50 -8.12 -4.32 13.43
CA SER A 50 -6.76 -4.28 13.98
C SER A 50 -6.76 -4.31 15.50
N THR A 51 -5.91 -5.16 16.08
CA THR A 51 -5.59 -5.18 17.52
C THR A 51 -4.12 -4.91 17.71
N GLY A 52 -3.76 -4.27 18.82
CA GLY A 52 -2.39 -3.95 19.15
C GLY A 52 -1.98 -4.48 20.53
N GLU A 53 -0.73 -4.84 20.65
CA GLU A 53 -0.08 -5.21 21.91
C GLU A 53 1.32 -4.61 21.99
N TRP A 54 1.76 -4.26 23.18
CA TRP A 54 3.13 -3.83 23.39
C TRP A 54 4.05 -5.05 23.57
N VAL A 55 5.08 -5.14 22.73
CA VAL A 55 6.14 -6.14 22.80
C VAL A 55 7.45 -5.39 23.07
N ALA A 56 7.89 -5.39 24.30
CA ALA A 56 8.94 -4.49 24.80
C ALA A 56 8.57 -3.02 24.50
N ASP A 57 9.37 -2.32 23.71
CA ASP A 57 9.18 -0.91 23.31
C ASP A 57 8.54 -0.73 21.91
N MET A 58 8.08 -1.83 21.31
CA MET A 58 7.42 -1.84 20.00
C MET A 58 5.92 -2.07 20.15
N LEU A 59 5.12 -1.35 19.38
CA LEU A 59 3.71 -1.68 19.23
C LEU A 59 3.56 -2.67 18.07
N LYS A 60 3.22 -3.93 18.40
CA LYS A 60 2.84 -4.94 17.43
C LYS A 60 1.35 -4.82 17.14
N VAL A 61 0.99 -4.80 15.88
CA VAL A 61 -0.39 -4.68 15.41
C VAL A 61 -0.70 -5.86 14.48
N GLU A 62 -1.82 -6.54 14.74
CA GLU A 62 -2.33 -7.58 13.87
C GLU A 62 -3.62 -7.11 13.21
N THR A 63 -3.75 -7.31 11.89
CA THR A 63 -4.92 -6.88 11.11
C THR A 63 -5.44 -8.04 10.28
N THR A 64 -6.74 -8.25 10.37
CA THR A 64 -7.51 -9.23 9.59
C THR A 64 -8.73 -8.56 8.95
N HIS A 65 -9.60 -9.32 8.29
CA HIS A 65 -10.87 -8.84 7.70
C HIS A 65 -10.68 -7.68 6.71
N LEU A 66 -9.59 -7.75 5.95
CA LEU A 66 -9.35 -6.81 4.85
C LEU A 66 -10.17 -7.22 3.63
N LYS A 67 -10.78 -6.24 2.95
CA LYS A 67 -11.40 -6.47 1.64
C LYS A 67 -10.35 -6.89 0.62
N GLU A 68 -10.77 -7.66 -0.37
CA GLU A 68 -9.98 -7.89 -1.58
C GLU A 68 -9.55 -6.54 -2.22
N GLY A 69 -8.34 -6.49 -2.74
CA GLY A 69 -7.80 -5.25 -3.30
C GLY A 69 -6.37 -5.43 -3.82
N TRP A 70 -5.58 -4.37 -3.70
CA TRP A 70 -4.21 -4.33 -4.21
C TRP A 70 -3.22 -4.02 -3.10
N LEU A 71 -2.12 -4.77 -3.04
CA LEU A 71 -0.97 -4.46 -2.17
C LEU A 71 -0.12 -3.35 -2.75
N ARG A 72 -0.05 -3.26 -4.07
CA ARG A 72 0.69 -2.24 -4.81
C ARG A 72 -0.02 -1.86 -6.10
N ARG A 73 0.22 -0.65 -6.57
CA ARG A 73 -0.33 -0.12 -7.83
C ARG A 73 0.11 -0.88 -9.09
N ASN A 74 1.17 -1.64 -9.02
CA ASN A 74 1.67 -2.47 -10.13
C ASN A 74 0.86 -3.75 -10.37
N GLY A 75 -0.30 -3.88 -9.71
CA GLY A 75 -1.19 -5.01 -9.94
C GLY A 75 -0.95 -6.22 -9.02
N LEU A 76 -0.13 -6.08 -7.95
CA LEU A 76 0.00 -7.14 -6.96
C LEU A 76 -1.29 -7.23 -6.12
N PRO A 77 -2.10 -8.30 -6.27
CA PRO A 77 -3.39 -8.41 -5.61
C PRO A 77 -3.25 -8.74 -4.11
N ARG A 78 -4.33 -8.52 -3.38
CA ARG A 78 -4.53 -8.93 -2.00
C ARG A 78 -5.88 -9.61 -1.89
N SER A 79 -5.90 -10.83 -1.36
CA SER A 79 -7.13 -11.54 -1.06
C SER A 79 -7.75 -11.06 0.26
N GLU A 80 -9.00 -11.43 0.49
CA GLU A 80 -9.69 -11.23 1.77
C GLU A 80 -9.12 -12.11 2.90
N LYS A 81 -8.32 -13.14 2.57
CA LYS A 81 -7.62 -14.00 3.54
C LYS A 81 -6.27 -13.44 3.97
N ALA A 82 -5.89 -12.28 3.42
CA ALA A 82 -4.65 -11.63 3.80
C ALA A 82 -4.67 -11.16 5.25
N THR A 83 -3.54 -11.35 5.93
CA THR A 83 -3.28 -10.83 7.27
C THR A 83 -2.06 -9.92 7.27
N LEU A 84 -2.10 -8.87 8.09
CA LEU A 84 -0.95 -7.99 8.27
C LEU A 84 -0.47 -8.06 9.71
N THR A 85 0.84 -8.16 9.87
CA THR A 85 1.51 -7.92 11.16
C THR A 85 2.41 -6.71 10.99
N GLU A 86 2.24 -5.69 11.82
CA GLU A 86 3.01 -4.47 11.75
C GLU A 86 3.70 -4.20 13.08
N TYR A 87 4.93 -3.71 13.02
CA TYR A 87 5.71 -3.30 14.16
C TYR A 87 6.00 -1.80 14.05
N PHE A 88 5.46 -1.03 15.00
CA PHE A 88 5.71 0.40 15.12
C PHE A 88 6.84 0.60 16.13
N ILE A 89 7.96 1.11 15.65
CA ILE A 89 9.20 1.26 16.40
C ILE A 89 9.59 2.74 16.42
N ARG A 90 9.57 3.36 17.60
CA ARG A 90 9.90 4.78 17.74
C ARG A 90 11.36 4.95 18.16
N HIS A 91 12.06 5.85 17.47
CA HIS A 91 13.44 6.24 17.75
C HIS A 91 13.52 7.78 17.86
N GLY A 92 13.28 8.33 19.05
CA GLY A 92 13.19 9.79 19.21
C GLY A 92 12.09 10.38 18.34
N ASP A 93 12.44 11.20 17.34
CA ASP A 93 11.52 11.81 16.40
C ASP A 93 11.23 10.96 15.15
N TYR A 94 11.84 9.80 15.05
CA TYR A 94 11.61 8.87 13.94
C TYR A 94 10.66 7.75 14.35
N LEU A 95 9.84 7.33 13.41
CA LEU A 95 8.98 6.15 13.52
C LEU A 95 9.26 5.24 12.33
N THR A 96 9.71 4.03 12.63
CA THR A 96 9.84 2.94 11.66
C THR A 96 8.64 2.02 11.78
N VAL A 97 7.98 1.73 10.67
CA VAL A 97 6.89 0.75 10.61
C VAL A 97 7.31 -0.38 9.68
N VAL A 98 7.47 -1.56 10.26
CA VAL A 98 7.74 -2.80 9.51
C VAL A 98 6.40 -3.51 9.32
N THR A 99 5.99 -3.69 8.07
CA THR A 99 4.75 -4.38 7.70
C THR A 99 5.08 -5.73 7.07
N VAL A 100 4.51 -6.78 7.63
CA VAL A 100 4.60 -8.16 7.11
C VAL A 100 3.21 -8.55 6.63
N VAL A 101 3.07 -8.78 5.33
CA VAL A 101 1.81 -9.23 4.72
C VAL A 101 1.91 -10.72 4.41
N LYS A 102 0.96 -11.49 4.91
CA LYS A 102 0.76 -12.90 4.55
C LYS A 102 -0.54 -13.02 3.78
N ASP A 103 -0.50 -13.62 2.61
CA ASP A 103 -1.68 -13.87 1.79
C ASP A 103 -1.58 -15.28 1.19
N PRO A 104 -2.36 -16.24 1.68
CA PRO A 104 -2.25 -17.63 1.22
C PRO A 104 -2.73 -17.84 -0.22
N VAL A 105 -3.39 -16.85 -0.83
CA VAL A 105 -3.94 -16.95 -2.18
C VAL A 105 -2.94 -16.42 -3.21
N PHE A 106 -2.29 -15.28 -2.93
CA PHE A 106 -1.48 -14.59 -3.93
C PHE A 106 0.01 -14.51 -3.61
N LEU A 107 0.43 -14.84 -2.39
CA LEU A 107 1.83 -14.78 -1.98
C LEU A 107 2.36 -16.17 -1.61
N THR A 108 3.46 -16.58 -2.22
CA THR A 108 4.18 -17.81 -1.88
C THR A 108 5.04 -17.64 -0.62
N GLU A 109 5.39 -16.41 -0.29
CA GLU A 109 6.13 -16.02 0.91
C GLU A 109 5.64 -14.66 1.42
N PRO A 110 5.87 -14.31 2.71
CA PRO A 110 5.44 -13.04 3.25
C PRO A 110 6.09 -11.85 2.53
N LEU A 111 5.29 -10.86 2.14
CA LEU A 111 5.79 -9.58 1.65
C LEU A 111 6.15 -8.69 2.85
N ILE A 112 7.42 -8.31 2.94
CA ILE A 112 7.91 -7.43 4.01
C ILE A 112 8.21 -6.05 3.43
N ARG A 113 7.73 -5.01 4.11
CA ARG A 113 7.99 -3.61 3.75
C ARG A 113 8.31 -2.80 4.99
N THR A 114 9.31 -1.92 4.89
CA THR A 114 9.63 -0.93 5.92
C THR A 114 9.29 0.47 5.42
N SER A 115 8.70 1.28 6.29
CA SER A 115 8.41 2.70 6.04
C SER A 115 8.93 3.52 7.20
N ASN A 116 9.60 4.63 6.90
CA ASN A 116 10.15 5.53 7.90
C ASN A 116 9.45 6.89 7.84
N TRP A 117 9.19 7.46 9.00
CA TRP A 117 8.50 8.71 9.20
C TRP A 117 9.31 9.59 10.16
N ILE A 118 9.27 10.89 9.95
CA ILE A 118 9.81 11.88 10.89
C ILE A 118 8.65 12.64 11.53
N LEU A 119 8.76 12.93 12.83
CA LEU A 119 7.77 13.72 13.54
C LEU A 119 7.73 15.15 12.97
N ASN A 120 6.54 15.59 12.59
CA ASN A 120 6.29 16.96 12.16
C ASN A 120 5.04 17.50 12.88
N LEU A 121 5.25 18.31 13.91
CA LEU A 121 4.16 18.87 14.72
C LEU A 121 3.32 19.91 13.95
N GLY A 122 3.88 20.51 12.91
CA GLY A 122 3.17 21.46 12.03
C GLY A 122 2.38 20.78 10.90
N TYR A 123 2.41 19.45 10.80
CA TYR A 123 1.73 18.75 9.72
C TYR A 123 0.22 18.67 9.95
N ALA A 124 -0.53 19.38 9.13
CA ALA A 124 -1.99 19.25 9.06
C ALA A 124 -2.36 18.52 7.76
N PRO A 125 -2.93 17.30 7.82
CA PRO A 125 -3.45 16.63 6.63
C PRO A 125 -4.58 17.48 6.04
N ILE A 126 -4.41 17.92 4.80
CA ILE A 126 -5.45 18.65 4.07
C ILE A 126 -6.37 17.61 3.43
N ALA A 127 -7.67 17.73 3.71
CA ALA A 127 -8.66 16.93 3.00
C ALA A 127 -8.61 17.32 1.51
N GLN A 128 -8.23 16.40 0.65
CA GLN A 128 -8.30 16.60 -0.80
C GLN A 128 -9.61 16.02 -1.31
N SER A 129 -10.38 16.84 -2.02
CA SER A 129 -11.54 16.34 -2.74
C SER A 129 -11.08 15.40 -3.84
N CYS A 130 -11.62 14.17 -3.86
CA CYS A 130 -11.41 13.24 -4.94
C CYS A 130 -12.34 13.64 -6.10
N VAL A 131 -11.80 14.33 -7.08
CA VAL A 131 -12.55 14.63 -8.31
C VAL A 131 -12.22 13.51 -9.31
N PRO A 132 -13.24 12.77 -9.80
CA PRO A 132 -12.99 11.78 -10.85
C PRO A 132 -12.34 12.46 -12.07
N SER A 133 -11.27 11.87 -12.59
CA SER A 133 -10.69 12.37 -13.83
C SER A 133 -11.74 12.26 -14.93
N LYS A 134 -11.96 13.38 -15.64
CA LYS A 134 -12.86 13.39 -16.79
C LYS A 134 -12.28 12.45 -17.85
N GLN A 135 -13.04 11.44 -18.21
CA GLN A 135 -12.66 10.61 -19.34
C GLN A 135 -12.75 11.42 -20.63
N VAL A 136 -11.88 11.13 -21.57
CA VAL A 136 -12.01 11.67 -22.95
C VAL A 136 -13.36 11.23 -23.50
N ASP A 137 -14.08 12.15 -24.13
CA ASP A 137 -15.36 11.83 -24.77
C ASP A 137 -15.16 10.69 -25.78
N LYS A 138 -15.85 9.59 -25.55
CA LYS A 138 -15.80 8.37 -26.36
C LYS A 138 -17.22 7.95 -26.68
N PRO A 139 -17.45 7.26 -27.79
CA PRO A 139 -18.71 6.57 -27.99
C PRO A 139 -19.01 5.62 -26.85
N GLU A 140 -20.29 5.48 -26.50
CA GLU A 140 -20.75 4.48 -25.55
C GLU A 140 -20.25 3.10 -26.01
N ASP A 141 -19.83 2.23 -25.08
CA ASP A 141 -19.27 0.90 -25.34
C ASP A 141 -17.93 0.85 -26.11
N TRP A 142 -17.27 1.99 -26.37
CA TRP A 142 -15.97 1.96 -27.00
C TRP A 142 -14.85 1.63 -26.00
N VAL A 143 -14.20 0.50 -26.20
CA VAL A 143 -13.00 0.09 -25.44
C VAL A 143 -11.80 0.19 -26.36
N PRO A 144 -10.80 1.06 -26.07
CA PRO A 144 -9.59 1.14 -26.87
C PRO A 144 -8.84 -0.19 -26.77
N HIS A 145 -8.68 -0.86 -27.88
CA HIS A 145 -7.88 -2.07 -27.96
C HIS A 145 -7.13 -2.11 -29.30
N HIS A 146 -6.00 -2.78 -29.28
CA HIS A 146 -5.19 -3.02 -30.46
C HIS A 146 -4.84 -4.48 -30.52
N LEU A 147 -4.92 -5.08 -31.70
CA LEU A 147 -4.36 -6.39 -31.92
C LEU A 147 -2.85 -6.37 -31.65
N PRO A 148 -2.23 -7.51 -31.28
CA PRO A 148 -0.80 -7.58 -31.04
C PRO A 148 -0.02 -6.98 -32.24
N GLY A 149 0.85 -6.02 -31.94
CA GLY A 149 1.68 -5.32 -32.96
C GLY A 149 1.00 -4.17 -33.70
N THR A 150 -0.31 -3.92 -33.52
CA THR A 150 -1.02 -2.85 -34.24
C THR A 150 -1.17 -1.55 -33.45
N ASN A 151 -0.75 -1.50 -32.21
CA ASN A 151 -0.80 -0.28 -31.39
C ASN A 151 0.18 0.77 -31.96
N PRO A 152 -0.30 1.92 -32.50
CA PRO A 152 0.56 2.93 -33.10
C PRO A 152 1.48 3.63 -32.10
N TRP A 153 1.11 3.64 -30.80
CA TRP A 153 1.89 4.30 -29.74
C TRP A 153 2.87 3.36 -29.03
N LEU A 154 3.03 2.15 -29.53
CA LEU A 154 3.83 1.12 -28.86
C LEU A 154 5.30 1.54 -28.66
N ASN A 155 5.82 2.39 -29.54
CA ASN A 155 7.21 2.84 -29.53
C ASN A 155 7.36 4.31 -29.09
N ASP A 156 6.26 5.04 -28.82
CA ASP A 156 6.30 6.48 -28.57
C ASP A 156 7.21 6.83 -27.40
N TYR A 157 7.16 6.05 -26.32
CA TYR A 157 8.01 6.28 -25.17
C TYR A 157 9.50 6.11 -25.49
N ALA A 158 9.83 5.06 -26.25
CA ALA A 158 11.19 4.78 -26.69
C ALA A 158 11.73 5.92 -27.56
N ILE A 159 10.95 6.34 -28.57
CA ILE A 159 11.30 7.40 -29.51
C ILE A 159 11.46 8.74 -28.76
N LYS A 160 10.48 9.11 -27.94
CA LYS A 160 10.46 10.39 -27.20
C LYS A 160 11.66 10.54 -26.26
N ASN A 161 12.10 9.46 -25.64
CA ASN A 161 13.13 9.48 -24.60
C ASN A 161 14.49 8.93 -25.08
N GLY A 162 14.61 8.54 -26.36
CA GLY A 162 15.86 8.02 -26.91
C GLY A 162 16.30 6.66 -26.36
N PHE A 163 15.34 5.83 -25.94
CA PHE A 163 15.62 4.50 -25.45
C PHE A 163 15.51 3.45 -26.58
N PRO A 164 16.28 2.35 -26.49
CA PRO A 164 16.06 1.20 -27.38
C PRO A 164 14.65 0.63 -27.19
N VAL A 165 14.00 0.29 -28.30
CA VAL A 165 12.63 -0.26 -28.29
C VAL A 165 12.55 -1.55 -27.46
N GLU A 166 13.57 -2.37 -27.54
CA GLU A 166 13.72 -3.63 -26.80
C GLU A 166 13.68 -3.40 -25.29
N ALA A 167 14.30 -2.32 -24.81
CA ALA A 167 14.29 -1.96 -23.39
C ALA A 167 12.92 -1.56 -22.90
N VAL A 168 12.17 -0.81 -23.72
CA VAL A 168 10.82 -0.34 -23.36
C VAL A 168 9.80 -1.47 -23.39
N ARG A 169 10.00 -2.45 -24.24
CA ARG A 169 9.13 -3.64 -24.39
C ARG A 169 9.57 -4.83 -23.54
N GLY A 170 10.71 -4.74 -22.85
CA GLY A 170 11.25 -5.83 -22.04
C GLY A 170 10.37 -6.10 -20.80
N GLY A 171 10.48 -7.31 -20.30
CA GLY A 171 9.79 -7.77 -19.11
C GLY A 171 10.60 -7.56 -17.82
N ALA A 172 10.51 -8.50 -16.89
CA ALA A 172 11.18 -8.44 -15.59
C ALA A 172 12.72 -8.35 -15.70
N GLU A 173 13.30 -8.89 -16.77
CA GLU A 173 14.74 -8.84 -17.03
C GLU A 173 15.29 -7.41 -17.12
N THR A 174 14.47 -6.42 -17.49
CA THR A 174 14.87 -5.00 -17.57
C THR A 174 15.12 -4.37 -16.21
N MET A 175 14.74 -5.05 -15.13
CA MET A 175 14.92 -4.60 -13.75
C MET A 175 16.27 -5.02 -13.16
N TYR A 176 17.05 -5.86 -13.86
CA TYR A 176 18.33 -6.35 -13.38
C TYR A 176 19.49 -5.46 -13.83
N PRO A 177 20.54 -5.27 -12.98
CA PRO A 177 21.70 -4.45 -13.32
C PRO A 177 22.43 -4.89 -14.60
N GLU A 178 22.44 -6.19 -14.88
CA GLU A 178 23.05 -6.76 -16.08
C GLU A 178 22.37 -6.28 -17.37
N TYR A 179 21.10 -5.93 -17.30
CA TYR A 179 20.37 -5.36 -18.43
C TYR A 179 20.84 -3.94 -18.75
N GLU A 180 21.19 -3.15 -17.75
CA GLU A 180 21.74 -1.80 -17.93
C GLU A 180 23.05 -1.85 -18.72
N LEU A 181 23.94 -2.81 -18.38
CA LEU A 181 25.18 -3.04 -19.13
C LEU A 181 24.94 -3.47 -20.59
N LYS A 182 23.83 -4.14 -20.86
CA LYS A 182 23.40 -4.48 -22.22
C LYS A 182 22.95 -3.23 -23.00
N LEU A 183 22.22 -2.32 -22.35
CA LEU A 183 21.76 -1.07 -22.97
C LEU A 183 22.90 -0.13 -23.32
N GLU A 184 23.96 -0.07 -22.53
CA GLU A 184 25.14 0.75 -22.81
C GLU A 184 25.84 0.32 -24.11
N LYS A 185 25.74 -0.95 -24.49
CA LYS A 185 26.29 -1.49 -25.73
C LYS A 185 25.41 -1.24 -26.96
N LEU A 186 24.18 -0.79 -26.78
CA LEU A 186 23.20 -0.48 -27.84
C LEU A 186 23.16 1.01 -28.21
N LYS A 187 23.87 1.85 -27.46
CA LYS A 187 24.13 3.27 -27.78
C LYS A 187 25.32 3.41 -28.72
#